data_0158bbfb9ce656c2954a98d5f8b82178
#
_entry.id   0158bbfb9ce656c2954a98d5f8b82178
#
_cell.length_a   1.000
_cell.length_b   1.000
_cell.length_c   1.000
_cell.angle_alpha   90.00
_cell.angle_beta   90.00
_cell.angle_gamma   90.00
#
_symmetry.space_group_name_H-M   'P 1'
#
loop_
_entity.id
_entity.type
_entity.pdbx_description
1 polymer ?
#
loop_
_entity_poly.entity_id
_entity_poly.type
_entity_poly.pdbx_seq_one_letter_code
_entity_poly.pdbx_strand_id
1 'polypeptide(L)'
;MKKAVIVFLLMGLLTACGDNKKVDNTQNQVRPTDVVVKKVVLSNIDDFYTLPGVVEAWDDITVPSETSGPVTWIGKEEGDFVEKGEAILKINTDNLLANLNSAKVQLEDDKKELQRQKNLFAQKAVSQKQYDTAKKVYDLSQVSYKLALDEYNKSTIKSPVKGIIDNVAPKIGEYVSPGTEVARLVDISKLKIYINVPENDVKYLSVGQKVAVYVAEIGKDNAKENIKEGVINYVSVVSDPATLTHKVRVDVDIDKNIRPGRIVRVDIIRQSFQNVMVVDMYSLIDRDGEKIVYVNKDNKAEERKVIIGEMIGDKAIIISGIEPDDELIVKGHQFLVNGASIRVGE
;
A
#
# COMPACT_ATOMS: atom_id res chain seq x y z
N MET A 1 28.91 48.96 -69.68
CA MET A 1 29.01 48.72 -71.15
C MET A 1 27.68 48.14 -71.57
N LYS A 2 26.99 48.94 -72.36
CA LYS A 2 26.34 48.65 -73.66
C LYS A 2 25.26 47.54 -73.60
N LYS A 3 24.04 47.89 -73.78
CA LYS A 3 23.18 48.18 -74.96
C LYS A 3 22.19 47.06 -75.12
N ALA A 4 20.98 47.10 -75.53
CA ALA A 4 20.03 48.01 -76.19
C ALA A 4 18.72 47.17 -76.32
N VAL A 5 17.56 47.73 -76.01
CA VAL A 5 16.50 48.15 -76.92
C VAL A 5 16.15 47.18 -78.07
N ILE A 6 14.90 46.71 -78.11
CA ILE A 6 14.03 46.84 -79.30
C ILE A 6 12.55 46.64 -78.89
N VAL A 7 11.76 47.63 -79.22
CA VAL A 7 10.30 47.73 -79.25
C VAL A 7 9.81 47.04 -80.54
N PHE A 8 8.68 46.28 -80.45
CA PHE A 8 7.78 46.15 -81.58
C PHE A 8 6.33 46.11 -81.15
N LEU A 9 5.69 47.13 -81.63
CA LEU A 9 4.27 47.42 -81.62
C LEU A 9 3.61 46.68 -82.79
N LEU A 10 2.53 45.94 -82.55
CA LEU A 10 1.56 45.71 -83.60
C LEU A 10 0.15 45.54 -83.04
N MET A 11 -0.71 46.32 -83.55
CA MET A 11 -2.11 46.57 -83.37
C MET A 11 -2.94 45.61 -84.24
N GLY A 12 -4.05 45.08 -83.71
CA GLY A 12 -4.98 44.31 -84.54
C GLY A 12 -6.25 43.87 -83.81
N LEU A 13 -7.24 44.71 -83.83
CA LEU A 13 -8.69 44.49 -84.09
C LEU A 13 -9.51 43.33 -83.42
N LEU A 14 -10.42 43.79 -82.60
CA LEU A 14 -11.83 43.45 -82.37
C LEU A 14 -12.47 42.26 -83.10
N THR A 15 -13.01 41.30 -82.34
CA THR A 15 -14.38 40.76 -82.61
C THR A 15 -15.02 40.38 -81.29
N ALA A 16 -16.18 40.91 -81.02
CA ALA A 16 -17.09 40.61 -79.94
C ALA A 16 -17.85 39.31 -80.23
N CYS A 17 -17.90 38.40 -79.23
CA CYS A 17 -19.01 37.48 -79.13
C CYS A 17 -19.29 37.29 -77.62
N GLY A 18 -20.45 37.76 -77.23
CA GLY A 18 -21.00 37.60 -75.92
C GLY A 18 -21.34 36.13 -75.64
N ASP A 19 -20.82 35.64 -74.55
CA ASP A 19 -21.32 34.37 -74.00
C ASP A 19 -21.79 34.62 -72.55
N ASN A 20 -23.08 34.54 -72.38
CA ASN A 20 -23.79 34.74 -71.14
C ASN A 20 -23.54 33.51 -70.25
N LYS A 21 -22.41 33.47 -69.53
CA LYS A 21 -22.20 32.53 -68.47
C LYS A 21 -23.09 32.97 -67.33
N LYS A 22 -24.16 32.19 -67.15
CA LYS A 22 -24.90 32.10 -65.86
C LYS A 22 -23.90 31.94 -64.77
N VAL A 23 -23.90 32.88 -63.84
CA VAL A 23 -23.24 32.71 -62.53
C VAL A 23 -24.02 31.62 -61.83
N ASP A 24 -23.48 30.41 -61.87
CA ASP A 24 -23.91 29.31 -60.99
C ASP A 24 -23.65 29.74 -59.57
N ASN A 25 -24.70 30.10 -58.90
CA ASN A 25 -24.73 30.39 -57.50
C ASN A 25 -24.55 29.04 -56.78
N THR A 26 -23.31 28.50 -56.80
CA THR A 26 -22.96 27.32 -56.02
C THR A 26 -23.07 27.76 -54.59
N GLN A 27 -24.24 27.53 -53.99
CA GLN A 27 -24.41 27.52 -52.53
C GLN A 27 -23.23 26.71 -51.99
N ASN A 28 -22.38 27.41 -51.26
CA ASN A 28 -21.31 26.78 -50.51
C ASN A 28 -21.95 25.85 -49.46
N GLN A 29 -22.26 24.61 -49.87
CA GLN A 29 -22.76 23.58 -48.95
C GLN A 29 -21.62 23.33 -47.99
N VAL A 30 -21.67 24.00 -46.83
CA VAL A 30 -20.79 23.75 -45.70
C VAL A 30 -20.98 22.26 -45.35
N ARG A 31 -19.97 21.46 -45.71
CA ARG A 31 -20.00 20.02 -45.38
C ARG A 31 -20.06 19.89 -43.87
N PRO A 32 -20.98 19.08 -43.33
CA PRO A 32 -21.05 18.89 -41.91
C PRO A 32 -19.74 18.31 -41.40
N THR A 33 -19.27 18.84 -40.30
CA THR A 33 -18.06 18.31 -39.62
C THR A 33 -18.42 17.03 -38.86
N ASP A 34 -17.63 15.98 -39.09
CA ASP A 34 -17.81 14.71 -38.35
C ASP A 34 -17.31 14.91 -36.92
N VAL A 35 -18.18 14.57 -35.94
CA VAL A 35 -17.92 14.74 -34.52
C VAL A 35 -18.33 13.51 -33.74
N VAL A 36 -17.73 13.31 -32.57
CA VAL A 36 -18.16 12.31 -31.60
C VAL A 36 -18.79 13.03 -30.42
N VAL A 37 -19.97 12.59 -30.01
CA VAL A 37 -20.69 13.16 -28.89
C VAL A 37 -20.74 12.16 -27.72
N LYS A 38 -20.78 12.70 -26.50
CA LYS A 38 -20.95 11.93 -25.27
C LYS A 38 -22.00 12.63 -24.41
N LYS A 39 -22.97 11.88 -23.90
CA LYS A 39 -23.97 12.44 -22.99
C LYS A 39 -23.33 12.83 -21.66
N VAL A 40 -23.66 14.03 -21.19
CA VAL A 40 -23.29 14.51 -19.87
C VAL A 40 -24.14 13.77 -18.84
N VAL A 41 -23.50 13.06 -17.92
CA VAL A 41 -24.17 12.36 -16.84
C VAL A 41 -23.60 12.81 -15.51
N LEU A 42 -24.46 12.82 -14.48
CA LEU A 42 -24.00 13.00 -13.11
C LEU A 42 -23.21 11.77 -12.70
N SER A 43 -22.01 11.98 -12.18
CA SER A 43 -21.13 10.91 -11.72
C SER A 43 -20.45 11.28 -10.42
N ASN A 44 -19.93 10.25 -9.75
CA ASN A 44 -19.07 10.43 -8.59
C ASN A 44 -17.61 10.38 -9.06
N ILE A 45 -16.78 11.26 -8.54
CA ILE A 45 -15.35 11.28 -8.83
C ILE A 45 -14.57 11.59 -7.56
N ASP A 46 -13.50 10.84 -7.35
CA ASP A 46 -12.61 11.02 -6.22
C ASP A 46 -11.32 11.72 -6.68
N ASP A 47 -10.95 12.78 -5.98
CA ASP A 47 -9.60 13.34 -6.06
C ASP A 47 -8.68 12.51 -5.18
N PHE A 48 -7.71 11.85 -5.79
CA PHE A 48 -6.74 11.03 -5.10
C PHE A 48 -5.32 11.31 -5.57
N TYR A 49 -4.37 11.01 -4.71
CA TYR A 49 -2.97 11.00 -5.05
C TYR A 49 -2.33 9.68 -4.65
N THR A 50 -1.35 9.27 -5.41
CA THR A 50 -0.71 7.97 -5.26
C THR A 50 0.64 8.14 -4.58
N LEU A 51 0.87 7.37 -3.51
CA LEU A 51 2.15 7.33 -2.80
C LEU A 51 2.79 5.94 -2.88
N PRO A 52 4.13 5.89 -2.97
CA PRO A 52 4.84 4.63 -2.80
C PRO A 52 4.79 4.17 -1.35
N GLY A 53 4.55 2.87 -1.15
CA GLY A 53 4.55 2.24 0.16
C GLY A 53 5.47 1.02 0.16
N VAL A 54 6.14 0.78 1.28
CA VAL A 54 6.97 -0.39 1.50
C VAL A 54 6.17 -1.43 2.27
N VAL A 55 6.13 -2.64 1.73
CA VAL A 55 5.46 -3.78 2.36
C VAL A 55 6.37 -4.39 3.41
N GLU A 56 5.89 -4.52 4.61
CA GLU A 56 6.56 -5.23 5.71
C GLU A 56 5.72 -6.42 6.17
N ALA A 57 6.37 -7.41 6.74
CA ALA A 57 5.70 -8.52 7.40
C ALA A 57 4.93 -8.02 8.63
N TRP A 58 3.95 -8.82 9.09
CA TRP A 58 3.23 -8.50 10.32
C TRP A 58 4.18 -8.48 11.51
N ASP A 59 4.99 -9.52 11.65
CA ASP A 59 6.10 -9.58 12.60
C ASP A 59 7.36 -10.11 11.88
N ASP A 60 8.50 -9.53 12.21
CA ASP A 60 9.83 -9.93 11.75
C ASP A 60 10.71 -9.97 13.00
N ILE A 61 11.00 -11.18 13.47
CA ILE A 61 11.58 -11.40 14.79
C ILE A 61 12.85 -12.23 14.67
N THR A 62 13.93 -11.68 15.20
CA THR A 62 15.15 -12.41 15.44
C THR A 62 15.07 -13.12 16.80
N VAL A 63 15.30 -14.42 16.81
CA VAL A 63 15.32 -15.25 18.01
C VAL A 63 16.77 -15.45 18.43
N PRO A 64 17.22 -14.87 19.55
CA PRO A 64 18.54 -15.10 20.08
C PRO A 64 18.60 -16.36 20.93
N SER A 65 19.80 -16.93 21.08
CA SER A 65 20.07 -17.91 22.13
C SER A 65 20.06 -17.23 23.51
N GLU A 66 19.46 -17.88 24.49
CA GLU A 66 19.50 -17.43 25.90
C GLU A 66 20.57 -18.17 26.72
N THR A 67 21.13 -19.25 26.16
CA THR A 67 22.14 -20.07 26.83
C THR A 67 23.31 -20.36 25.90
N SER A 68 24.42 -20.90 26.45
CA SER A 68 25.61 -21.27 25.70
C SER A 68 25.77 -22.77 25.57
N GLY A 69 26.32 -23.20 24.44
CA GLY A 69 26.65 -24.59 24.17
C GLY A 69 26.64 -24.93 22.69
N PRO A 70 27.05 -26.14 22.30
CA PRO A 70 26.96 -26.62 20.93
C PRO A 70 25.51 -26.99 20.59
N VAL A 71 25.11 -26.69 19.36
CA VAL A 71 23.82 -27.09 18.82
C VAL A 71 23.81 -28.60 18.58
N THR A 72 22.83 -29.29 19.16
CA THR A 72 22.72 -30.76 19.06
C THR A 72 21.62 -31.20 18.12
N TRP A 73 20.63 -30.37 17.88
CA TRP A 73 19.48 -30.72 17.06
C TRP A 73 18.88 -29.46 16.43
N ILE A 74 18.49 -29.57 15.15
CA ILE A 74 17.72 -28.58 14.42
C ILE A 74 16.47 -29.31 13.91
N GLY A 75 15.31 -28.84 14.31
CA GLY A 75 14.02 -29.47 14.00
C GLY A 75 13.24 -28.78 12.92
N LYS A 76 13.70 -27.60 12.52
CA LYS A 76 13.06 -26.77 11.51
C LYS A 76 14.11 -26.14 10.62
N GLU A 77 13.82 -26.09 9.32
CA GLU A 77 14.69 -25.52 8.29
C GLU A 77 14.10 -24.23 7.73
N GLU A 78 14.87 -23.53 6.93
CA GLU A 78 14.45 -22.33 6.21
C GLU A 78 13.25 -22.65 5.30
N GLY A 79 12.20 -21.84 5.38
CA GLY A 79 10.94 -22.03 4.66
C GLY A 79 9.87 -22.82 5.44
N ASP A 80 10.24 -23.46 6.55
CA ASP A 80 9.27 -24.19 7.37
C ASP A 80 8.34 -23.24 8.13
N PHE A 81 7.08 -23.67 8.24
CA PHE A 81 6.12 -23.02 9.12
C PHE A 81 6.29 -23.53 10.56
N VAL A 82 6.18 -22.61 11.51
CA VAL A 82 6.24 -22.91 12.95
C VAL A 82 5.07 -22.27 13.69
N GLU A 83 4.57 -22.99 14.68
CA GLU A 83 3.61 -22.47 15.64
C GLU A 83 4.31 -21.82 16.83
N LYS A 84 3.59 -20.92 17.52
CA LYS A 84 4.10 -20.33 18.77
C LYS A 84 4.40 -21.40 19.80
N GLY A 85 5.63 -21.39 20.35
CA GLY A 85 6.09 -22.35 21.35
C GLY A 85 6.67 -23.63 20.75
N GLU A 86 6.65 -23.82 19.44
CA GLU A 86 7.26 -24.97 18.77
C GLU A 86 8.79 -24.87 18.81
N ALA A 87 9.47 -26.01 19.03
CA ALA A 87 10.91 -26.06 19.13
C ALA A 87 11.57 -25.93 17.75
N ILE A 88 12.53 -25.00 17.62
CA ILE A 88 13.31 -24.75 16.40
C ILE A 88 14.62 -25.54 16.45
N LEU A 89 15.39 -25.38 17.52
CA LEU A 89 16.65 -26.07 17.71
C LEU A 89 16.91 -26.34 19.20
N LYS A 90 17.86 -27.25 19.49
CA LYS A 90 18.32 -27.57 20.84
C LYS A 90 19.83 -27.41 20.96
N ILE A 91 20.22 -26.87 22.11
CA ILE A 91 21.60 -26.73 22.53
C ILE A 91 21.93 -27.87 23.47
N ASN A 92 23.18 -28.32 23.52
CA ASN A 92 23.62 -29.36 24.49
C ASN A 92 23.27 -28.97 25.93
N THR A 93 22.61 -29.89 26.62
CA THR A 93 22.02 -29.65 27.95
C THR A 93 22.54 -30.56 29.03
N ASP A 94 23.54 -31.39 28.76
CA ASP A 94 23.98 -32.43 29.71
C ASP A 94 24.27 -31.86 31.11
N ASN A 95 25.01 -30.75 31.17
CA ASN A 95 25.31 -30.07 32.43
C ASN A 95 24.07 -29.42 33.06
N LEU A 96 23.19 -28.82 32.26
CA LEU A 96 21.95 -28.22 32.77
C LEU A 96 20.97 -29.25 33.26
N LEU A 97 20.89 -30.40 32.60
CA LEU A 97 20.08 -31.53 33.03
C LEU A 97 20.60 -32.12 34.34
N ALA A 98 21.93 -32.28 34.50
CA ALA A 98 22.54 -32.74 35.74
C ALA A 98 22.25 -31.78 36.90
N ASN A 99 22.37 -30.47 36.69
CA ASN A 99 22.04 -29.44 37.68
C ASN A 99 20.56 -29.46 38.06
N LEU A 100 19.65 -29.58 37.07
CA LEU A 100 18.21 -29.70 37.31
C LEU A 100 17.89 -30.95 38.17
N ASN A 101 18.49 -32.11 37.83
CA ASN A 101 18.29 -33.33 38.59
C ASN A 101 18.80 -33.19 40.02
N SER A 102 19.95 -32.59 40.24
CA SER A 102 20.51 -32.32 41.57
C SER A 102 19.58 -31.40 42.39
N ALA A 103 19.12 -30.31 41.81
CA ALA A 103 18.19 -29.39 42.48
C ALA A 103 16.84 -30.06 42.78
N LYS A 104 16.36 -30.95 41.89
CA LYS A 104 15.15 -31.74 42.12
C LYS A 104 15.26 -32.70 43.32
N VAL A 105 16.36 -33.43 43.39
CA VAL A 105 16.63 -34.33 44.52
C VAL A 105 16.68 -33.56 45.84
N GLN A 106 17.38 -32.43 45.87
CA GLN A 106 17.44 -31.59 47.06
C GLN A 106 16.06 -31.09 47.49
N LEU A 107 15.25 -30.63 46.54
CA LEU A 107 13.89 -30.16 46.82
C LEU A 107 13.03 -31.28 47.41
N GLU A 108 13.13 -32.51 46.87
CA GLU A 108 12.37 -33.68 47.37
C GLU A 108 12.78 -34.06 48.80
N ASP A 109 14.06 -33.97 49.12
CA ASP A 109 14.56 -34.30 50.46
C ASP A 109 14.17 -33.23 51.50
N ASP A 110 14.31 -31.95 51.14
CA ASP A 110 13.89 -30.84 52.01
C ASP A 110 12.37 -30.84 52.22
N LYS A 111 11.59 -31.24 51.21
CA LYS A 111 10.13 -31.45 51.36
C LYS A 111 9.79 -32.50 52.37
N LYS A 112 10.51 -33.64 52.32
CA LYS A 112 10.31 -34.74 53.29
C LYS A 112 10.68 -34.28 54.70
N GLU A 113 11.80 -33.52 54.85
CA GLU A 113 12.23 -32.99 56.15
C GLU A 113 11.22 -31.97 56.68
N LEU A 114 10.75 -31.05 55.87
CA LEU A 114 9.68 -30.11 56.28
C LEU A 114 8.43 -30.86 56.75
N GLN A 115 8.01 -31.91 56.03
CA GLN A 115 6.83 -32.69 56.43
C GLN A 115 7.07 -33.40 57.76
N ARG A 116 8.29 -33.93 58.02
CA ARG A 116 8.69 -34.55 59.29
C ARG A 116 8.62 -33.53 60.44
N GLN A 117 9.25 -32.36 60.26
CA GLN A 117 9.25 -31.29 61.24
C GLN A 117 7.84 -30.74 61.50
N LYS A 118 7.01 -30.67 60.51
CA LYS A 118 5.59 -30.27 60.63
C LYS A 118 4.81 -31.25 61.53
N ASN A 119 5.01 -32.56 61.34
CA ASN A 119 4.34 -33.60 62.15
C ASN A 119 4.83 -33.57 63.61
N LEU A 120 6.15 -33.44 63.84
CA LEU A 120 6.73 -33.33 65.17
C LEU A 120 6.31 -32.04 65.86
N PHE A 121 6.22 -30.94 65.17
CA PHE A 121 5.74 -29.67 65.72
C PHE A 121 4.27 -29.75 66.15
N ALA A 122 3.41 -30.41 65.37
CA ALA A 122 2.01 -30.70 65.77
C ALA A 122 1.91 -31.54 67.05
N GLN A 123 2.90 -32.45 67.29
CA GLN A 123 3.04 -33.21 68.49
C GLN A 123 3.75 -32.50 69.64
N LYS A 124 4.13 -31.21 69.44
CA LYS A 124 4.93 -30.42 70.38
C LYS A 124 6.33 -31.01 70.69
N ALA A 125 6.88 -31.86 69.81
CA ALA A 125 8.16 -32.53 69.99
C ALA A 125 9.36 -31.69 69.48
N VAL A 126 9.12 -30.61 68.75
CA VAL A 126 10.15 -29.68 68.27
C VAL A 126 9.72 -28.23 68.50
N SER A 127 10.71 -27.33 68.51
CA SER A 127 10.46 -25.89 68.66
C SER A 127 9.94 -25.24 67.37
N GLN A 128 9.23 -24.11 67.50
CA GLN A 128 8.83 -23.29 66.35
C GLN A 128 10.02 -22.91 65.46
N LYS A 129 11.17 -22.57 66.05
CA LYS A 129 12.41 -22.24 65.32
C LYS A 129 12.87 -23.40 64.43
N GLN A 130 12.79 -24.64 64.90
CA GLN A 130 13.19 -25.82 64.08
C GLN A 130 12.24 -26.00 62.89
N TYR A 131 10.93 -25.89 63.11
CA TYR A 131 9.94 -25.91 62.01
C TYR A 131 10.16 -24.80 61.00
N ASP A 132 10.33 -23.55 61.46
CA ASP A 132 10.53 -22.38 60.58
C ASP A 132 11.84 -22.52 59.81
N THR A 133 12.91 -23.10 60.41
CA THR A 133 14.16 -23.40 59.73
C THR A 133 13.96 -24.40 58.60
N ALA A 134 13.28 -25.52 58.85
CA ALA A 134 12.98 -26.53 57.83
C ALA A 134 12.11 -25.96 56.70
N LYS A 135 11.16 -25.10 57.03
CA LYS A 135 10.35 -24.39 56.05
C LYS A 135 11.20 -23.48 55.16
N LYS A 136 12.07 -22.68 55.77
CA LYS A 136 12.98 -21.79 55.01
C LYS A 136 13.91 -22.57 54.07
N VAL A 137 14.45 -23.69 54.49
CA VAL A 137 15.30 -24.54 53.66
C VAL A 137 14.52 -25.11 52.48
N TYR A 138 13.31 -25.59 52.68
CA TYR A 138 12.44 -26.04 51.61
C TYR A 138 12.09 -24.91 50.63
N ASP A 139 11.76 -23.71 51.11
CA ASP A 139 11.41 -22.59 50.26
C ASP A 139 12.63 -22.18 49.38
N LEU A 140 13.85 -22.27 49.92
CA LEU A 140 15.08 -21.98 49.18
C LEU A 140 15.36 -23.06 48.11
N SER A 141 15.19 -24.36 48.45
CA SER A 141 15.38 -25.43 47.48
C SER A 141 14.33 -25.41 46.36
N GLN A 142 13.10 -24.94 46.64
CA GLN A 142 12.09 -24.70 45.62
C GLN A 142 12.51 -23.62 44.61
N VAL A 143 13.08 -22.53 45.10
CA VAL A 143 13.63 -21.46 44.24
C VAL A 143 14.78 -21.98 43.39
N SER A 144 15.71 -22.72 44.02
CA SER A 144 16.86 -23.33 43.33
C SER A 144 16.44 -24.28 42.21
N TYR A 145 15.45 -25.16 42.47
CA TYR A 145 14.89 -26.05 41.47
C TYR A 145 14.26 -25.27 40.30
N LYS A 146 13.49 -24.22 40.62
CA LYS A 146 12.86 -23.38 39.58
C LYS A 146 13.90 -22.70 38.68
N LEU A 147 14.97 -22.16 39.26
CA LEU A 147 16.06 -21.55 38.48
C LEU A 147 16.73 -22.59 37.56
N ALA A 148 17.06 -23.78 38.09
CA ALA A 148 17.65 -24.84 37.29
C ALA A 148 16.73 -25.33 36.16
N LEU A 149 15.41 -25.39 36.41
CA LEU A 149 14.40 -25.74 35.41
C LEU A 149 14.31 -24.67 34.31
N ASP A 150 14.33 -23.38 34.68
CA ASP A 150 14.29 -22.26 33.72
C ASP A 150 15.53 -22.28 32.83
N GLU A 151 16.73 -22.50 33.40
CA GLU A 151 17.98 -22.62 32.64
C GLU A 151 17.95 -23.83 31.68
N TYR A 152 17.44 -24.98 32.13
CA TYR A 152 17.28 -26.14 31.26
C TYR A 152 16.30 -25.88 30.13
N ASN A 153 15.18 -25.20 30.40
CA ASN A 153 14.16 -24.86 29.39
C ASN A 153 14.69 -23.91 28.30
N LYS A 154 15.59 -22.98 28.67
CA LYS A 154 16.23 -22.05 27.72
C LYS A 154 17.13 -22.74 26.70
N SER A 155 17.55 -23.97 26.95
CA SER A 155 18.34 -24.77 26.01
C SER A 155 17.55 -25.29 24.79
N THR A 156 16.23 -25.31 24.89
CA THR A 156 15.35 -25.56 23.76
C THR A 156 14.82 -24.24 23.24
N ILE A 157 15.36 -23.78 22.11
CA ILE A 157 14.94 -22.54 21.47
C ILE A 157 13.58 -22.78 20.79
N LYS A 158 12.59 -22.00 21.22
CA LYS A 158 11.20 -22.10 20.73
C LYS A 158 10.79 -20.83 20.00
N SER A 159 9.88 -20.99 19.05
CA SER A 159 9.30 -19.83 18.37
C SER A 159 8.45 -18.98 19.33
N PRO A 160 8.70 -17.67 19.44
CA PRO A 160 7.86 -16.76 20.24
C PRO A 160 6.52 -16.42 19.57
N VAL A 161 6.41 -16.60 18.25
CA VAL A 161 5.24 -16.31 17.42
C VAL A 161 5.00 -17.46 16.44
N LYS A 162 3.86 -17.48 15.78
CA LYS A 162 3.66 -18.29 14.57
C LYS A 162 4.30 -17.58 13.36
N GLY A 163 4.81 -18.32 12.40
CA GLY A 163 5.41 -17.70 11.20
C GLY A 163 6.19 -18.69 10.37
N ILE A 164 6.93 -18.17 9.42
CA ILE A 164 7.85 -18.93 8.55
C ILE A 164 9.26 -18.63 9.01
N ILE A 165 10.09 -19.64 9.05
CA ILE A 165 11.53 -19.49 9.29
C ILE A 165 12.19 -18.91 8.03
N ASP A 166 12.73 -17.71 8.14
CA ASP A 166 13.47 -17.06 7.07
C ASP A 166 14.94 -17.51 7.04
N ASN A 167 15.52 -17.72 8.23
CA ASN A 167 16.88 -18.19 8.38
C ASN A 167 17.08 -18.98 9.68
N VAL A 168 17.94 -20.02 9.64
CA VAL A 168 18.52 -20.70 10.81
C VAL A 168 20.03 -20.56 10.72
N ALA A 169 20.59 -19.66 11.55
CA ALA A 169 21.99 -19.28 11.43
C ALA A 169 22.98 -20.40 11.81
N PRO A 170 22.84 -21.12 12.98
CA PRO A 170 23.82 -22.12 13.41
C PRO A 170 23.59 -23.48 12.76
N LYS A 171 24.68 -24.24 12.61
CA LYS A 171 24.69 -25.64 12.19
C LYS A 171 24.83 -26.57 13.39
N ILE A 172 24.44 -27.84 13.22
CA ILE A 172 24.66 -28.85 14.23
C ILE A 172 26.16 -28.97 14.51
N GLY A 173 26.54 -28.92 15.81
CA GLY A 173 27.92 -28.92 16.28
C GLY A 173 28.50 -27.51 16.49
N GLU A 174 27.91 -26.46 15.96
CA GLU A 174 28.38 -25.10 16.21
C GLU A 174 28.05 -24.63 17.63
N TYR A 175 28.97 -23.87 18.22
CA TYR A 175 28.82 -23.32 19.55
C TYR A 175 28.14 -21.96 19.50
N VAL A 176 27.05 -21.80 20.25
CA VAL A 176 26.31 -20.54 20.38
C VAL A 176 26.49 -19.97 21.80
N SER A 177 26.34 -18.66 21.92
CA SER A 177 26.43 -17.92 23.20
C SER A 177 25.15 -17.09 23.39
N PRO A 178 24.84 -16.68 24.63
CA PRO A 178 23.70 -15.78 24.87
C PRO A 178 23.79 -14.52 24.00
N GLY A 179 22.69 -14.17 23.33
CA GLY A 179 22.59 -13.06 22.39
C GLY A 179 22.95 -13.40 20.93
N THR A 180 23.50 -14.61 20.66
CA THR A 180 23.72 -15.06 19.27
C THR A 180 22.39 -15.28 18.60
N GLU A 181 22.17 -14.68 17.41
CA GLU A 181 21.01 -14.96 16.56
C GLU A 181 21.02 -16.42 16.13
N VAL A 182 19.92 -17.13 16.38
CA VAL A 182 19.81 -18.56 16.05
C VAL A 182 18.73 -18.82 15.01
N ALA A 183 17.70 -17.97 14.94
CA ALA A 183 16.70 -18.04 13.89
C ALA A 183 16.07 -16.67 13.64
N ARG A 184 15.59 -16.45 12.42
CA ARG A 184 14.73 -15.32 12.05
C ARG A 184 13.37 -15.84 11.61
N LEU A 185 12.33 -15.28 12.19
CA LEU A 185 10.94 -15.66 11.97
C LEU A 185 10.16 -14.51 11.36
N VAL A 186 9.38 -14.80 10.35
CA VAL A 186 8.58 -13.82 9.63
C VAL A 186 7.11 -14.25 9.64
N ASP A 187 6.26 -13.47 10.30
CA ASP A 187 4.80 -13.67 10.23
C ASP A 187 4.26 -12.89 9.03
N ILE A 188 3.77 -13.62 8.04
CA ILE A 188 3.13 -13.06 6.84
C ILE A 188 1.63 -13.28 6.82
N SER A 189 1.00 -13.60 7.95
CA SER A 189 -0.46 -13.80 8.05
C SER A 189 -1.26 -12.55 7.68
N LYS A 190 -0.67 -11.39 7.85
CA LYS A 190 -1.08 -10.08 7.37
C LYS A 190 0.15 -9.30 6.93
N LEU A 191 -0.06 -8.21 6.22
CA LEU A 191 1.02 -7.35 5.76
C LEU A 191 0.76 -5.92 6.21
N LYS A 192 1.84 -5.23 6.55
CA LYS A 192 1.86 -3.80 6.87
C LYS A 192 2.46 -3.05 5.69
N ILE A 193 1.83 -2.00 5.26
CA ILE A 193 2.38 -1.11 4.24
C ILE A 193 2.63 0.24 4.91
N TYR A 194 3.87 0.69 4.89
CA TYR A 194 4.21 2.01 5.37
C TYR A 194 4.34 2.97 4.21
N ILE A 195 3.61 4.06 4.30
CA ILE A 195 3.68 5.20 3.38
C ILE A 195 4.08 6.46 4.14
N ASN A 196 4.74 7.37 3.46
CA ASN A 196 5.11 8.67 4.00
C ASN A 196 4.22 9.73 3.36
N VAL A 197 3.35 10.34 4.16
CA VAL A 197 2.34 11.30 3.70
C VAL A 197 2.78 12.72 4.06
N PRO A 198 2.81 13.66 3.10
CA PRO A 198 3.13 15.06 3.37
C PRO A 198 2.18 15.68 4.41
N GLU A 199 2.69 16.60 5.23
CA GLU A 199 1.93 17.22 6.31
C GLU A 199 0.63 17.90 5.81
N ASN A 200 0.67 18.52 4.63
CA ASN A 200 -0.51 19.15 4.03
C ASN A 200 -1.63 18.16 3.70
N ASP A 201 -1.31 16.91 3.48
CA ASP A 201 -2.25 15.87 3.06
C ASP A 201 -2.70 14.98 4.23
N VAL A 202 -2.00 14.98 5.36
CA VAL A 202 -2.34 14.16 6.52
C VAL A 202 -3.74 14.46 7.09
N LYS A 203 -4.22 15.68 6.91
CA LYS A 203 -5.58 16.12 7.34
C LYS A 203 -6.71 15.34 6.66
N TYR A 204 -6.44 14.70 5.52
CA TYR A 204 -7.42 13.89 4.79
C TYR A 204 -7.45 12.42 5.23
N LEU A 205 -6.56 12.03 6.16
CA LEU A 205 -6.45 10.67 6.63
C LEU A 205 -7.17 10.46 7.93
N SER A 206 -7.80 9.30 8.03
CA SER A 206 -8.43 8.84 9.26
C SER A 206 -8.11 7.37 9.50
N VAL A 207 -7.91 7.00 10.77
CA VAL A 207 -7.80 5.60 11.15
C VAL A 207 -9.12 4.89 10.84
N GLY A 208 -9.06 3.72 10.21
CA GLY A 208 -10.21 2.99 9.70
C GLY A 208 -10.58 3.31 8.24
N GLN A 209 -9.95 4.31 7.63
CA GLN A 209 -10.18 4.65 6.22
C GLN A 209 -9.67 3.52 5.31
N LYS A 210 -10.49 3.16 4.31
CA LYS A 210 -10.13 2.22 3.27
C LYS A 210 -9.35 2.93 2.17
N VAL A 211 -8.31 2.26 1.67
CA VAL A 211 -7.45 2.76 0.60
C VAL A 211 -7.21 1.67 -0.45
N ALA A 212 -6.99 2.08 -1.69
CA ALA A 212 -6.63 1.15 -2.76
C ALA A 212 -5.12 0.95 -2.79
N VAL A 213 -4.70 -0.30 -2.80
CA VAL A 213 -3.30 -0.70 -2.89
C VAL A 213 -3.05 -1.38 -4.22
N TYR A 214 -2.15 -0.82 -5.02
CA TYR A 214 -1.78 -1.32 -6.34
C TYR A 214 -0.48 -2.10 -6.26
N VAL A 215 -0.57 -3.38 -6.57
CA VAL A 215 0.59 -4.27 -6.62
C VAL A 215 1.04 -4.37 -8.09
N ALA A 216 2.14 -3.72 -8.43
CA ALA A 216 2.68 -3.82 -9.78
C ALA A 216 3.16 -5.25 -10.09
N GLU A 217 2.57 -5.93 -11.06
CA GLU A 217 3.19 -7.11 -11.66
C GLU A 217 4.32 -6.69 -12.58
N ILE A 218 5.48 -7.32 -12.41
CA ILE A 218 6.63 -7.12 -13.32
C ILE A 218 6.24 -7.71 -14.68
N GLY A 219 6.00 -6.85 -15.67
CA GLY A 219 5.82 -7.24 -17.07
C GLY A 219 4.39 -7.23 -17.65
N LYS A 220 3.39 -6.71 -16.94
CA LYS A 220 2.05 -6.51 -17.51
C LYS A 220 1.54 -5.10 -17.26
N ASP A 221 1.15 -4.42 -18.33
CA ASP A 221 0.60 -3.04 -18.31
C ASP A 221 -0.82 -2.92 -17.71
N ASN A 222 -1.42 -4.01 -17.23
CA ASN A 222 -2.78 -4.02 -16.70
C ASN A 222 -2.80 -3.86 -15.17
N ALA A 223 -2.55 -2.64 -14.71
CA ALA A 223 -2.60 -2.27 -13.30
C ALA A 223 -3.98 -2.48 -12.62
N LYS A 224 -5.04 -2.75 -13.38
CA LYS A 224 -6.40 -2.92 -12.84
C LYS A 224 -6.67 -4.28 -12.18
N GLU A 225 -5.87 -5.31 -12.46
CA GLU A 225 -6.14 -6.68 -11.98
C GLU A 225 -5.59 -6.97 -10.58
N ASN A 226 -4.73 -6.11 -10.02
CA ASN A 226 -4.09 -6.32 -8.71
C ASN A 226 -4.33 -5.19 -7.72
N ILE A 227 -5.58 -4.71 -7.66
CA ILE A 227 -6.00 -3.74 -6.64
C ILE A 227 -6.45 -4.51 -5.41
N LYS A 228 -5.87 -4.18 -4.26
CA LYS A 228 -6.26 -4.70 -2.94
C LYS A 228 -6.81 -3.57 -2.10
N GLU A 229 -7.78 -3.89 -1.26
CA GLU A 229 -8.26 -2.97 -0.25
C GLU A 229 -7.32 -3.04 0.96
N GLY A 230 -6.82 -1.90 1.39
CA GLY A 230 -6.08 -1.72 2.62
C GLY A 230 -6.86 -0.85 3.59
N VAL A 231 -6.54 -0.94 4.88
CA VAL A 231 -7.15 -0.13 5.93
C VAL A 231 -6.06 0.63 6.67
N ILE A 232 -6.21 1.94 6.79
CA ILE A 232 -5.31 2.78 7.60
C ILE A 232 -5.53 2.43 9.07
N ASN A 233 -4.50 1.89 9.73
CA ASN A 233 -4.56 1.53 11.14
C ASN A 233 -3.72 2.44 12.04
N TYR A 234 -2.84 3.23 11.44
CA TYR A 234 -1.99 4.16 12.20
C TYR A 234 -1.60 5.35 11.34
N VAL A 235 -1.67 6.53 11.94
CA VAL A 235 -1.15 7.79 11.40
C VAL A 235 -0.25 8.40 12.47
N SER A 236 1.01 8.65 12.15
CA SER A 236 1.95 9.26 13.09
C SER A 236 1.49 10.67 13.47
N VAL A 237 1.49 10.96 14.76
CA VAL A 237 1.18 12.31 15.29
C VAL A 237 2.34 13.29 15.06
N VAL A 238 3.57 12.75 14.98
CA VAL A 238 4.78 13.55 14.78
C VAL A 238 5.29 13.34 13.37
N SER A 239 5.57 14.43 12.67
CA SER A 239 6.24 14.38 11.36
C SER A 239 7.73 14.08 11.50
N ASP A 240 8.30 13.42 10.51
CA ASP A 240 9.74 13.30 10.36
C ASP A 240 10.32 14.66 9.94
N PRO A 241 11.21 15.28 10.73
CA PRO A 241 11.72 16.62 10.44
C PRO A 241 12.62 16.66 9.19
N ALA A 242 13.17 15.53 8.76
CA ALA A 242 14.03 15.47 7.58
C ALA A 242 13.23 15.46 6.28
N THR A 243 12.06 14.79 6.29
CA THR A 243 11.23 14.59 5.10
C THR A 243 9.94 15.41 5.12
N LEU A 244 9.58 16.01 6.26
CA LEU A 244 8.31 16.73 6.50
C LEU A 244 7.09 15.85 6.16
N THR A 245 7.18 14.56 6.50
CA THR A 245 6.11 13.59 6.26
C THR A 245 5.68 12.88 7.53
N HIS A 246 4.44 12.42 7.54
CA HIS A 246 3.91 11.55 8.59
C HIS A 246 3.96 10.10 8.13
N LYS A 247 4.47 9.21 8.99
CA LYS A 247 4.45 7.77 8.72
C LYS A 247 3.04 7.24 8.94
N VAL A 248 2.48 6.61 7.92
CA VAL A 248 1.14 6.01 7.95
C VAL A 248 1.26 4.51 7.69
N ARG A 249 0.55 3.71 8.48
CA ARG A 249 0.47 2.27 8.31
C ARG A 249 -0.88 1.88 7.75
N VAL A 250 -0.83 1.16 6.65
CA VAL A 250 -1.97 0.51 6.01
C VAL A 250 -1.83 -0.99 6.22
N ASP A 251 -2.84 -1.63 6.81
CA ASP A 251 -2.88 -3.07 6.97
C ASP A 251 -3.64 -3.68 5.78
N VAL A 252 -3.09 -4.76 5.23
CA VAL A 252 -3.63 -5.48 4.07
C VAL A 252 -3.65 -6.97 4.38
N ASP A 253 -4.71 -7.65 3.99
CA ASP A 253 -4.77 -9.11 4.11
C ASP A 253 -3.79 -9.78 3.15
N ILE A 254 -3.37 -11.00 3.51
CA ILE A 254 -2.39 -11.76 2.76
C ILE A 254 -2.80 -11.96 1.30
N ASP A 255 -1.85 -11.74 0.40
CA ASP A 255 -1.95 -12.12 -1.00
C ASP A 255 -0.65 -12.81 -1.44
N LYS A 256 -0.77 -13.91 -2.16
CA LYS A 256 0.39 -14.70 -2.65
C LYS A 256 1.34 -13.88 -3.53
N ASN A 257 0.85 -12.79 -4.11
CA ASN A 257 1.63 -11.92 -5.01
C ASN A 257 2.32 -10.76 -4.26
N ILE A 258 2.00 -10.57 -2.97
CA ILE A 258 2.60 -9.52 -2.15
C ILE A 258 3.56 -10.17 -1.16
N ARG A 259 4.83 -9.80 -1.25
CA ARG A 259 5.86 -10.26 -0.30
C ARG A 259 6.44 -9.05 0.45
N PRO A 260 6.86 -9.24 1.70
CA PRO A 260 7.63 -8.23 2.41
C PRO A 260 8.85 -7.76 1.59
N GLY A 261 9.19 -6.49 1.71
CA GLY A 261 10.26 -5.85 0.94
C GLY A 261 9.84 -5.29 -0.43
N ARG A 262 8.63 -5.56 -0.92
CA ARG A 262 8.14 -4.95 -2.17
C ARG A 262 7.68 -3.52 -1.96
N ILE A 263 7.80 -2.74 -3.04
CA ILE A 263 7.18 -1.41 -3.13
C ILE A 263 5.84 -1.56 -3.86
N VAL A 264 4.82 -0.96 -3.27
CA VAL A 264 3.46 -0.88 -3.80
C VAL A 264 3.05 0.57 -3.93
N ARG A 265 1.96 0.84 -4.65
CA ARG A 265 1.35 2.17 -4.72
C ARG A 265 0.07 2.17 -3.91
N VAL A 266 -0.15 3.22 -3.14
CA VAL A 266 -1.35 3.41 -2.32
C VAL A 266 -2.02 4.70 -2.72
N ASP A 267 -3.29 4.63 -3.09
CA ASP A 267 -4.10 5.79 -3.42
C ASP A 267 -4.78 6.33 -2.17
N ILE A 268 -4.55 7.59 -1.93
CA ILE A 268 -5.15 8.36 -0.84
C ILE A 268 -6.20 9.30 -1.42
N ILE A 269 -7.44 9.17 -0.99
CA ILE A 269 -8.52 10.06 -1.39
C ILE A 269 -8.43 11.34 -0.57
N ARG A 270 -8.28 12.49 -1.25
CA ARG A 270 -8.34 13.83 -0.65
C ARG A 270 -9.77 14.31 -0.49
N GLN A 271 -10.54 14.15 -1.57
CA GLN A 271 -11.91 14.63 -1.61
C GLN A 271 -12.75 13.78 -2.56
N SER A 272 -13.99 13.52 -2.18
CA SER A 272 -14.98 12.84 -3.01
C SER A 272 -16.06 13.84 -3.43
N PHE A 273 -16.32 13.88 -4.72
CA PHE A 273 -17.38 14.70 -5.29
C PHE A 273 -18.52 13.78 -5.73
N GLN A 274 -19.71 14.06 -5.23
CA GLN A 274 -20.91 13.25 -5.51
C GLN A 274 -21.87 14.01 -6.43
N ASN A 275 -22.45 13.30 -7.41
CA ASN A 275 -23.46 13.84 -8.31
C ASN A 275 -22.98 15.12 -9.02
N VAL A 276 -21.77 15.11 -9.59
CA VAL A 276 -21.19 16.22 -10.34
C VAL A 276 -21.13 15.91 -11.83
N MET A 277 -21.23 16.94 -12.66
CA MET A 277 -21.00 16.82 -14.09
C MET A 277 -19.50 16.80 -14.34
N VAL A 278 -19.01 15.72 -14.96
CA VAL A 278 -17.60 15.52 -15.25
C VAL A 278 -17.39 15.45 -16.77
N VAL A 279 -16.48 16.24 -17.28
CA VAL A 279 -16.08 16.23 -18.70
C VAL A 279 -14.60 15.98 -18.84
N ASP A 280 -14.21 15.39 -19.98
CA ASP A 280 -12.80 15.20 -20.29
C ASP A 280 -12.16 16.56 -20.63
N MET A 281 -10.98 16.84 -20.09
CA MET A 281 -10.28 18.13 -20.31
C MET A 281 -10.08 18.47 -21.80
N TYR A 282 -9.94 17.46 -22.65
CA TYR A 282 -9.80 17.64 -24.10
C TYR A 282 -11.04 18.27 -24.76
N SER A 283 -12.22 18.15 -24.12
CA SER A 283 -13.47 18.73 -24.61
C SER A 283 -13.60 20.24 -24.31
N LEU A 284 -12.73 20.75 -23.43
CA LEU A 284 -12.68 22.14 -23.04
C LEU A 284 -11.78 22.95 -24.02
N ILE A 285 -12.30 24.04 -24.49
CA ILE A 285 -11.55 24.98 -25.35
C ILE A 285 -11.34 26.26 -24.55
N ASP A 286 -10.11 26.79 -24.59
CA ASP A 286 -9.80 28.12 -24.07
C ASP A 286 -9.95 29.13 -25.19
N ARG A 287 -10.85 30.09 -24.99
CA ARG A 287 -11.04 31.20 -25.94
C ARG A 287 -11.11 32.50 -25.17
N ASP A 288 -10.13 33.35 -25.40
CA ASP A 288 -10.02 34.69 -24.78
C ASP A 288 -10.06 34.63 -23.23
N GLY A 289 -9.53 33.55 -22.62
CA GLY A 289 -9.52 33.33 -21.18
C GLY A 289 -10.82 32.73 -20.60
N GLU A 290 -11.79 32.44 -21.47
CA GLU A 290 -13.03 31.74 -21.08
C GLU A 290 -12.99 30.30 -21.52
N LYS A 291 -13.51 29.40 -20.68
CA LYS A 291 -13.66 27.97 -20.99
C LYS A 291 -15.01 27.77 -21.69
N ILE A 292 -14.95 27.17 -22.88
CA ILE A 292 -16.13 26.84 -23.65
C ILE A 292 -16.16 25.35 -23.99
N VAL A 293 -17.36 24.84 -24.24
CA VAL A 293 -17.62 23.54 -24.82
C VAL A 293 -18.58 23.66 -25.98
N TYR A 294 -18.62 22.64 -26.83
CA TYR A 294 -19.65 22.52 -27.85
C TYR A 294 -20.63 21.39 -27.48
N VAL A 295 -21.92 21.68 -27.56
CA VAL A 295 -22.99 20.67 -27.41
C VAL A 295 -23.72 20.49 -28.75
N ASN A 296 -24.15 19.27 -29.02
CA ASN A 296 -25.01 19.02 -30.19
C ASN A 296 -26.44 19.45 -29.88
N LYS A 297 -26.96 20.34 -30.68
CA LYS A 297 -28.37 20.76 -30.70
C LYS A 297 -28.88 20.71 -32.09
N ASP A 298 -29.80 19.77 -32.40
CA ASP A 298 -30.41 19.63 -33.73
C ASP A 298 -29.38 19.52 -34.88
N ASN A 299 -28.34 18.70 -34.70
CA ASN A 299 -27.19 18.55 -35.62
C ASN A 299 -26.43 19.83 -35.91
N LYS A 300 -26.41 20.73 -34.95
CA LYS A 300 -25.57 21.95 -34.94
C LYS A 300 -24.74 22.03 -33.69
N ALA A 301 -23.55 22.54 -33.81
CA ALA A 301 -22.66 22.83 -32.68
C ALA A 301 -23.09 24.12 -31.98
N GLU A 302 -23.63 24.01 -30.77
CA GLU A 302 -23.94 25.16 -29.92
C GLU A 302 -22.76 25.39 -28.96
N GLU A 303 -22.18 26.58 -29.01
CA GLU A 303 -21.11 27.00 -28.12
C GLU A 303 -21.70 27.41 -26.78
N ARG A 304 -21.17 26.82 -25.67
CA ARG A 304 -21.57 27.18 -24.33
C ARG A 304 -20.35 27.52 -23.47
N LYS A 305 -20.43 28.66 -22.79
CA LYS A 305 -19.45 29.03 -21.75
C LYS A 305 -19.71 28.19 -20.53
N VAL A 306 -18.64 27.62 -19.97
CA VAL A 306 -18.71 26.80 -18.77
C VAL A 306 -17.86 27.39 -17.66
N ILE A 307 -18.33 27.21 -16.44
CA ILE A 307 -17.55 27.46 -15.23
C ILE A 307 -17.04 26.11 -14.75
N ILE A 308 -15.71 25.97 -14.73
CA ILE A 308 -15.05 24.77 -14.23
C ILE A 308 -14.79 24.88 -12.73
N GLY A 309 -14.95 23.77 -12.02
CA GLY A 309 -14.53 23.61 -10.65
C GLY A 309 -13.15 22.96 -10.56
N GLU A 310 -13.09 21.90 -9.74
CA GLU A 310 -11.85 21.13 -9.54
C GLU A 310 -11.49 20.34 -10.80
N MET A 311 -10.18 20.26 -11.08
CA MET A 311 -9.61 19.41 -12.13
C MET A 311 -8.96 18.19 -11.49
N ILE A 312 -9.38 17.00 -11.91
CA ILE A 312 -8.94 15.73 -11.35
C ILE A 312 -8.38 14.86 -12.47
N GLY A 313 -7.06 14.74 -12.53
CA GLY A 313 -6.38 14.03 -13.61
C GLY A 313 -6.67 14.63 -14.98
N ASP A 314 -7.26 13.87 -15.87
CA ASP A 314 -7.70 14.27 -17.22
C ASP A 314 -9.14 14.77 -17.31
N LYS A 315 -9.79 14.97 -16.16
CA LYS A 315 -11.20 15.36 -16.06
C LYS A 315 -11.36 16.69 -15.35
N ALA A 316 -12.42 17.41 -15.71
CA ALA A 316 -12.84 18.64 -15.07
C ALA A 316 -14.29 18.53 -14.58
N ILE A 317 -14.54 19.00 -13.37
CA ILE A 317 -15.89 19.14 -12.82
C ILE A 317 -16.47 20.43 -13.39
N ILE A 318 -17.67 20.37 -13.93
CA ILE A 318 -18.40 21.54 -14.44
C ILE A 318 -19.42 21.99 -13.39
N ILE A 319 -19.29 23.26 -12.97
CA ILE A 319 -20.22 23.89 -12.02
C ILE A 319 -21.46 24.41 -12.71
N SER A 320 -21.30 24.99 -13.92
CA SER A 320 -22.41 25.55 -14.67
C SER A 320 -22.06 25.70 -16.15
N GLY A 321 -23.09 25.86 -17.00
CA GLY A 321 -22.97 26.07 -18.44
C GLY A 321 -23.39 24.90 -19.30
N ILE A 322 -23.55 23.70 -18.71
CA ILE A 322 -24.16 22.53 -19.32
C ILE A 322 -25.15 21.91 -18.35
N GLU A 323 -26.02 21.07 -18.88
CA GLU A 323 -27.04 20.34 -18.12
C GLU A 323 -26.86 18.82 -18.28
N PRO A 324 -27.35 18.02 -17.31
CA PRO A 324 -27.45 16.57 -17.51
C PRO A 324 -28.23 16.23 -18.79
N ASP A 325 -27.81 15.17 -19.49
CA ASP A 325 -28.30 14.72 -20.78
C ASP A 325 -27.90 15.58 -21.99
N ASP A 326 -27.20 16.69 -21.83
CA ASP A 326 -26.61 17.40 -22.96
C ASP A 326 -25.65 16.47 -23.73
N GLU A 327 -25.66 16.54 -25.06
CA GLU A 327 -24.75 15.80 -25.93
C GLU A 327 -23.49 16.63 -26.17
N LEU A 328 -22.49 16.44 -25.31
CA LEU A 328 -21.19 17.12 -25.40
C LEU A 328 -20.37 16.58 -26.56
N ILE A 329 -19.84 17.47 -27.41
CA ILE A 329 -18.93 17.12 -28.51
C ILE A 329 -17.51 16.90 -27.93
N VAL A 330 -17.05 15.65 -27.92
CA VAL A 330 -15.76 15.27 -27.34
C VAL A 330 -14.64 15.09 -28.35
N LYS A 331 -14.97 14.92 -29.66
CA LYS A 331 -13.97 14.90 -30.74
C LYS A 331 -14.48 15.71 -31.92
N GLY A 332 -13.58 16.31 -32.70
CA GLY A 332 -13.89 17.16 -33.85
C GLY A 332 -14.21 18.59 -33.47
N HIS A 333 -14.30 18.92 -32.19
CA HIS A 333 -14.66 20.26 -31.68
C HIS A 333 -13.65 21.35 -32.04
N GLN A 334 -12.37 21.00 -32.32
CA GLN A 334 -11.29 21.98 -32.62
C GLN A 334 -11.52 22.81 -33.88
N PHE A 335 -12.35 22.33 -34.80
CA PHE A 335 -12.66 22.97 -36.07
C PHE A 335 -14.05 23.60 -36.11
N LEU A 336 -14.77 23.59 -34.99
CA LEU A 336 -16.12 24.08 -34.90
C LEU A 336 -16.17 25.58 -34.61
N VAL A 337 -17.21 26.18 -35.18
CA VAL A 337 -17.66 27.52 -34.79
C VAL A 337 -19.13 27.40 -34.37
N ASN A 338 -19.59 28.37 -33.59
CA ASN A 338 -20.98 28.38 -33.14
C ASN A 338 -21.95 28.28 -34.29
N GLY A 339 -22.93 27.37 -34.26
CA GLY A 339 -23.91 27.12 -35.28
C GLY A 339 -23.44 26.25 -36.46
N ALA A 340 -22.21 25.73 -36.45
CA ALA A 340 -21.70 24.84 -37.50
C ALA A 340 -22.53 23.58 -37.62
N SER A 341 -22.84 23.15 -38.86
CA SER A 341 -23.49 21.86 -39.11
C SER A 341 -22.55 20.72 -38.80
N ILE A 342 -23.02 19.76 -38.06
CA ILE A 342 -22.25 18.58 -37.62
C ILE A 342 -22.93 17.29 -38.07
N ARG A 343 -22.11 16.25 -38.17
CA ARG A 343 -22.58 14.88 -38.35
C ARG A 343 -22.02 14.06 -37.17
N VAL A 344 -22.91 13.47 -36.38
CA VAL A 344 -22.52 12.60 -35.31
C VAL A 344 -22.07 11.26 -35.91
N GLY A 345 -20.81 10.94 -35.73
CA GLY A 345 -20.23 9.63 -36.06
C GLY A 345 -20.28 8.69 -34.86
N GLU A 346 -20.26 7.39 -35.13
CA GLU A 346 -20.15 6.36 -34.08
C GLU A 346 -18.79 6.37 -33.38
#